data_b27faa9c32818c2019b3ee13b24a629c
#
_entry.id   b27faa9c32818c2019b3ee13b24a629c
#
_cell.length_a   1.000
_cell.length_b   1.000
_cell.length_c   1.000
_cell.angle_alpha   90.00
_cell.angle_beta   90.00
_cell.angle_gamma   90.00
#
_symmetry.space_group_name_H-M   'P 1'
#
loop_
_entity.id
_entity.type
_entity.pdbx_description
1 polymer ?
#
loop_
_entity_poly.entity_id
_entity_poly.type
_entity_poly.pdbx_seq_one_letter_code
_entity_poly.pdbx_strand_id
1 'polypeptide(L)'
;MHAVLTRNRLNRLSVIDRVTGEPLRRYEHPYPGSLIHVDVTKFANIPDGGGHRYVGRQQGQRNQFATPGLPKGADYKPRTGTSFLHTVIDDHSRVAYLEVCTDEKGTTAAAVLRRAVSWFAQRGVRVERVLSDNGSCYRSEVW
;
A
#
# COMPACT_ATOMS: atom_id res chain seq x y z
N MET A 1 29.55 14.38 0.00
CA MET A 1 28.77 14.16 -1.25
C MET A 1 27.70 15.23 -1.48
N HIS A 2 26.86 15.59 -0.49
CA HIS A 2 25.80 16.61 -0.65
C HIS A 2 26.32 17.98 -1.13
N ALA A 3 27.42 18.48 -0.57
CA ALA A 3 28.01 19.77 -0.96
C ALA A 3 28.47 19.83 -2.44
N VAL A 4 28.96 18.72 -2.99
CA VAL A 4 29.37 18.65 -4.40
C VAL A 4 28.15 18.69 -5.32
N LEU A 5 27.10 17.98 -4.97
CA LEU A 5 25.83 17.98 -5.72
C LEU A 5 25.18 19.37 -5.70
N THR A 6 25.21 20.05 -4.55
CA THR A 6 24.67 21.41 -4.43
C THR A 6 25.44 22.40 -5.29
N ARG A 7 26.79 22.30 -5.31
CA ARG A 7 27.65 23.16 -6.13
C ARG A 7 27.38 22.99 -7.63
N ASN A 8 27.06 21.75 -8.06
CA ASN A 8 26.73 21.44 -9.45
C ASN A 8 25.21 21.54 -9.74
N ARG A 9 24.40 22.07 -8.81
CA ARG A 9 22.93 22.19 -8.93
C ARG A 9 22.18 20.87 -9.18
N LEU A 10 22.80 19.74 -8.82
CA LEU A 10 22.26 18.37 -8.96
C LEU A 10 21.68 17.82 -7.65
N ASN A 11 21.52 18.67 -6.65
CA ASN A 11 21.05 18.27 -5.31
C ASN A 11 19.54 18.00 -5.23
N ARG A 12 18.78 18.38 -6.24
CA ARG A 12 17.35 18.10 -6.31
C ARG A 12 17.07 17.03 -7.35
N LEU A 13 17.17 15.76 -6.91
CA LEU A 13 16.92 14.59 -7.76
C LEU A 13 15.48 14.52 -8.29
N SER A 14 14.58 15.30 -7.76
CA SER A 14 13.19 15.42 -8.21
C SER A 14 13.01 16.26 -9.49
N VAL A 15 14.09 16.83 -10.02
CA VAL A 15 14.01 17.78 -11.14
C VAL A 15 14.73 17.30 -12.39
N ILE A 16 15.64 16.31 -12.27
CA ILE A 16 16.48 15.88 -13.40
C ILE A 16 16.51 14.35 -13.47
N ASP A 17 16.24 13.80 -14.64
CA ASP A 17 16.48 12.39 -14.95
C ASP A 17 17.99 12.13 -14.86
N ARG A 18 18.39 11.10 -14.10
CA ARG A 18 19.78 10.76 -13.87
C ARG A 18 20.49 10.17 -15.11
N VAL A 19 19.74 9.58 -16.00
CA VAL A 19 20.27 8.88 -17.18
C VAL A 19 20.40 9.85 -18.34
N THR A 20 19.39 10.68 -18.58
CA THR A 20 19.35 11.59 -19.74
C THR A 20 19.81 13.01 -19.41
N GLY A 21 19.84 13.40 -18.12
CA GLY A 21 20.14 14.78 -17.70
C GLY A 21 19.01 15.77 -18.02
N GLU A 22 17.88 15.30 -18.53
CA GLU A 22 16.73 16.13 -18.86
C GLU A 22 15.87 16.45 -17.62
N PRO A 23 15.16 17.59 -17.60
CA PRO A 23 14.18 17.87 -16.54
C PRO A 23 13.15 16.75 -16.47
N LEU A 24 12.97 16.16 -15.27
CA LEU A 24 11.89 15.23 -15.01
C LEU A 24 10.57 15.96 -15.25
N ARG A 25 9.89 15.61 -16.31
CA ARG A 25 8.52 16.05 -16.54
C ARG A 25 7.67 15.39 -15.45
N ARG A 26 6.97 16.21 -14.66
CA ARG A 26 5.99 15.72 -13.72
C ARG A 26 4.87 15.10 -14.55
N TYR A 27 4.82 13.77 -14.55
CA TYR A 27 3.78 13.03 -15.23
C TYR A 27 2.55 13.04 -14.32
N GLU A 28 1.58 13.87 -14.66
CA GLU A 28 0.27 13.89 -14.02
C GLU A 28 -0.78 13.58 -15.07
N HIS A 29 -1.70 12.70 -14.73
CA HIS A 29 -2.86 12.48 -15.59
C HIS A 29 -3.74 13.74 -15.65
N PRO A 30 -4.42 13.99 -16.79
CA PRO A 30 -5.01 15.31 -17.07
C PRO A 30 -6.22 15.64 -16.18
N TYR A 31 -6.90 14.65 -15.59
CA TYR A 31 -8.10 14.85 -14.77
C TYR A 31 -8.31 13.67 -13.81
N PRO A 32 -9.09 13.89 -12.73
CA PRO A 32 -9.43 12.83 -11.79
C PRO A 32 -10.11 11.65 -12.47
N GLY A 33 -9.67 10.42 -12.15
CA GLY A 33 -10.19 9.17 -12.72
C GLY A 33 -9.55 8.74 -14.03
N SER A 34 -8.75 9.59 -14.67
CA SER A 34 -8.01 9.20 -15.91
C SER A 34 -7.10 8.00 -15.70
N LEU A 35 -6.50 7.87 -14.52
CA LEU A 35 -5.75 6.70 -14.08
C LEU A 35 -5.85 6.56 -12.57
N ILE A 36 -6.15 5.36 -12.10
CA ILE A 36 -5.99 4.98 -10.70
C ILE A 36 -4.89 3.93 -10.54
N HIS A 37 -4.14 4.05 -9.45
CA HIS A 37 -3.14 3.05 -9.05
C HIS A 37 -3.73 2.14 -7.98
N VAL A 38 -3.46 0.84 -8.08
CA VAL A 38 -3.86 -0.15 -7.07
C VAL A 38 -2.63 -0.84 -6.50
N ASP A 39 -2.60 -1.01 -5.19
CA ASP A 39 -1.51 -1.67 -4.47
C ASP A 39 -2.02 -2.40 -3.22
N VAL A 40 -1.26 -3.39 -2.76
CA VAL A 40 -1.53 -4.12 -1.50
C VAL A 40 -0.31 -4.08 -0.61
N THR A 41 -0.47 -3.49 0.56
CA THR A 41 0.59 -3.41 1.58
C THR A 41 0.26 -4.33 2.76
N LYS A 42 1.26 -5.11 3.21
CA LYS A 42 1.13 -6.06 4.33
C LYS A 42 1.57 -5.41 5.64
N PHE A 43 0.74 -5.53 6.65
CA PHE A 43 1.05 -5.10 8.01
C PHE A 43 0.94 -6.26 8.97
N ALA A 44 2.01 -6.52 9.73
CA ALA A 44 1.93 -7.44 10.84
C ALA A 44 1.03 -6.86 11.94
N ASN A 45 0.04 -7.62 12.39
CA ASN A 45 -0.82 -7.21 13.49
C ASN A 45 -0.03 -7.16 14.80
N ILE A 46 -0.41 -6.25 15.67
CA ILE A 46 0.25 -6.01 16.96
C ILE A 46 -0.63 -6.60 18.06
N PRO A 47 -0.06 -7.36 19.02
CA PRO A 47 -0.82 -7.87 20.14
C PRO A 47 -1.21 -6.74 21.10
N ASP A 48 -2.24 -6.97 21.92
CA ASP A 48 -2.64 -6.04 22.96
C ASP A 48 -1.48 -5.76 23.91
N GLY A 49 -1.26 -4.49 24.25
CA GLY A 49 -0.13 -4.06 25.07
C GLY A 49 1.19 -3.86 24.30
N GLY A 50 1.19 -4.02 22.98
CA GLY A 50 2.32 -3.71 22.11
C GLY A 50 3.17 -4.92 21.68
N GLY A 51 3.74 -4.81 20.48
CA GLY A 51 4.61 -5.81 19.86
C GLY A 51 6.07 -5.71 20.30
N HIS A 52 6.84 -6.73 20.00
CA HIS A 52 8.24 -6.89 20.41
C HIS A 52 9.18 -5.72 20.02
N ARG A 53 8.88 -5.01 18.94
CA ARG A 53 9.68 -3.84 18.50
C ARG A 53 9.53 -2.63 19.41
N TYR A 54 8.39 -2.53 20.12
CA TYR A 54 8.08 -1.41 20.99
C TYR A 54 8.37 -1.72 22.47
N VAL A 55 7.93 -2.89 22.97
CA VAL A 55 8.02 -3.26 24.39
C VAL A 55 9.17 -4.24 24.69
N GLY A 56 9.98 -4.61 23.70
CA GLY A 56 11.02 -5.62 23.84
C GLY A 56 10.51 -7.06 23.66
N ARG A 57 11.46 -7.98 23.41
CA ARG A 57 11.14 -9.35 22.98
C ARG A 57 10.33 -10.14 24.01
N GLN A 58 10.74 -10.08 25.27
CA GLN A 58 10.07 -10.84 26.35
C GLN A 58 8.64 -10.32 26.62
N GLN A 59 8.50 -9.00 26.74
CA GLN A 59 7.19 -8.39 27.00
C GLN A 59 6.28 -8.55 25.79
N GLY A 60 6.77 -8.37 24.57
CA GLY A 60 5.99 -8.58 23.36
C GLY A 60 5.47 -10.02 23.23
N GLN A 61 6.27 -11.02 23.65
CA GLN A 61 5.83 -12.40 23.69
C GLN A 61 4.74 -12.61 24.75
N ARG A 62 4.88 -12.04 25.97
CA ARG A 62 3.83 -12.10 27.01
C ARG A 62 2.53 -11.49 26.51
N ASN A 63 2.61 -10.32 25.89
CA ASN A 63 1.45 -9.63 25.31
C ASN A 63 0.74 -10.51 24.26
N GLN A 64 1.51 -11.16 23.39
CA GLN A 64 0.98 -12.06 22.38
C GLN A 64 0.23 -13.26 22.99
N PHE A 65 0.73 -13.84 24.07
CA PHE A 65 0.05 -14.93 24.77
C PHE A 65 -1.18 -14.43 25.56
N ALA A 66 -1.15 -13.19 26.04
CA ALA A 66 -2.24 -12.59 26.79
C ALA A 66 -3.38 -12.05 25.91
N THR A 67 -3.10 -11.74 24.63
CA THR A 67 -4.12 -11.22 23.70
C THR A 67 -5.18 -12.29 23.42
N PRO A 68 -6.45 -12.05 23.75
CA PRO A 68 -7.52 -13.03 23.57
C PRO A 68 -7.87 -13.22 22.09
N GLY A 69 -8.36 -14.39 21.74
CA GLY A 69 -8.91 -14.69 20.41
C GLY A 69 -7.87 -14.91 19.31
N LEU A 70 -6.56 -14.88 19.61
CA LEU A 70 -5.56 -15.16 18.61
C LEU A 70 -5.56 -16.64 18.19
N PRO A 71 -5.54 -16.93 16.86
CA PRO A 71 -5.39 -18.30 16.39
C PRO A 71 -4.04 -18.86 16.81
N LYS A 72 -3.99 -20.16 17.12
CA LYS A 72 -2.75 -20.87 17.46
C LYS A 72 -2.13 -21.43 16.17
N GLY A 73 -0.82 -21.23 16.01
CA GLY A 73 -0.05 -21.87 14.95
C GLY A 73 0.16 -23.37 15.20
N ALA A 74 0.86 -24.06 14.29
CA ALA A 74 1.19 -25.48 14.41
C ALA A 74 2.03 -25.80 15.66
N ASP A 75 2.74 -24.83 16.19
CA ASP A 75 3.52 -24.88 17.43
C ASP A 75 2.71 -24.51 18.69
N TYR A 76 1.38 -24.43 18.59
CA TYR A 76 0.44 -23.98 19.61
C TYR A 76 0.67 -22.55 20.16
N LYS A 77 1.55 -21.78 19.52
CA LYS A 77 1.77 -20.37 19.89
C LYS A 77 0.73 -19.47 19.24
N PRO A 78 0.20 -18.48 19.98
CA PRO A 78 -0.70 -17.49 19.39
C PRO A 78 -0.04 -16.76 18.23
N ARG A 79 -0.80 -16.46 17.19
CA ARG A 79 -0.34 -15.72 16.00
C ARG A 79 -1.18 -14.47 15.83
N THR A 80 -0.55 -13.30 15.84
CA THR A 80 -1.25 -12.04 15.57
C THR A 80 -1.71 -11.90 14.12
N GLY A 81 -1.10 -12.67 13.20
CA GLY A 81 -1.47 -12.63 11.78
C GLY A 81 -0.96 -11.40 11.06
N THR A 82 -1.48 -11.21 9.86
CA THR A 82 -1.16 -10.10 8.95
C THR A 82 -2.45 -9.50 8.42
N SER A 83 -2.54 -8.19 8.41
CA SER A 83 -3.59 -7.43 7.71
C SER A 83 -3.08 -6.95 6.36
N PHE A 84 -3.95 -6.91 5.37
CA PHE A 84 -3.65 -6.52 4.01
C PHE A 84 -4.40 -5.22 3.71
N LEU A 85 -3.65 -4.12 3.55
CA LEU A 85 -4.21 -2.84 3.18
C LEU A 85 -4.23 -2.73 1.67
N HIS A 86 -5.42 -2.81 1.09
CA HIS A 86 -5.65 -2.53 -0.32
C HIS A 86 -5.84 -1.03 -0.49
N THR A 87 -5.07 -0.45 -1.37
CA THR A 87 -5.03 0.98 -1.65
C THR A 87 -5.38 1.23 -3.10
N VAL A 88 -6.28 2.18 -3.37
CA VAL A 88 -6.64 2.65 -4.70
C VAL A 88 -6.48 4.16 -4.73
N ILE A 89 -5.51 4.68 -5.47
CA ILE A 89 -5.15 6.11 -5.49
C ILE A 89 -5.41 6.68 -6.88
N ASP A 90 -6.15 7.77 -6.96
CA ASP A 90 -6.25 8.55 -8.19
C ASP A 90 -4.96 9.33 -8.46
N ASP A 91 -4.39 9.17 -9.65
CA ASP A 91 -3.09 9.74 -10.00
C ASP A 91 -3.13 11.28 -10.07
N HIS A 92 -4.23 11.85 -10.51
CA HIS A 92 -4.38 13.30 -10.62
C HIS A 92 -4.64 13.99 -9.28
N SER A 93 -5.69 13.57 -8.56
CA SER A 93 -6.13 14.24 -7.33
C SER A 93 -5.37 13.76 -6.08
N ARG A 94 -4.66 12.64 -6.15
CA ARG A 94 -4.03 11.94 -5.03
C ARG A 94 -5.00 11.48 -3.95
N VAL A 95 -6.28 11.52 -4.24
CA VAL A 95 -7.32 10.97 -3.34
C VAL A 95 -7.23 9.46 -3.34
N ALA A 96 -7.25 8.86 -2.16
CA ALA A 96 -7.11 7.43 -1.98
C ALA A 96 -8.36 6.82 -1.33
N TYR A 97 -8.76 5.66 -1.85
CA TYR A 97 -9.67 4.72 -1.20
C TYR A 97 -8.84 3.61 -0.56
N LEU A 98 -9.11 3.30 0.70
CA LEU A 98 -8.33 2.34 1.49
C LEU A 98 -9.27 1.32 2.13
N GLU A 99 -8.86 0.04 2.12
CA GLU A 99 -9.62 -1.02 2.75
C GLU A 99 -8.69 -2.06 3.37
N VAL A 100 -8.93 -2.39 4.65
CA VAL A 100 -8.20 -3.45 5.34
C VAL A 100 -8.90 -4.77 5.12
N CYS A 101 -8.18 -5.73 4.53
CA CYS A 101 -8.66 -7.07 4.23
C CYS A 101 -7.86 -8.14 4.98
N THR A 102 -8.39 -9.35 5.01
CA THR A 102 -7.74 -10.51 5.65
C THR A 102 -6.79 -11.26 4.73
N ASP A 103 -6.82 -10.97 3.43
CA ASP A 103 -5.96 -11.61 2.43
C ASP A 103 -5.67 -10.68 1.23
N GLU A 104 -4.77 -11.11 0.35
CA GLU A 104 -4.39 -10.46 -0.90
C GLU A 104 -4.81 -11.28 -2.14
N LYS A 105 -5.86 -12.09 -2.05
CA LYS A 105 -6.31 -12.90 -3.19
C LYS A 105 -6.84 -12.02 -4.33
N GLY A 106 -6.74 -12.50 -5.56
CA GLY A 106 -7.27 -11.79 -6.73
C GLY A 106 -8.76 -11.47 -6.62
N THR A 107 -9.57 -12.39 -6.05
CA THR A 107 -10.98 -12.16 -5.77
C THR A 107 -11.21 -11.01 -4.81
N THR A 108 -10.39 -10.90 -3.76
CA THR A 108 -10.43 -9.81 -2.78
C THR A 108 -10.01 -8.49 -3.43
N ALA A 109 -8.91 -8.48 -4.18
CA ALA A 109 -8.43 -7.30 -4.90
C ALA A 109 -9.48 -6.78 -5.90
N ALA A 110 -10.08 -7.68 -6.70
CA ALA A 110 -11.15 -7.31 -7.64
C ALA A 110 -12.41 -6.76 -6.94
N ALA A 111 -12.78 -7.33 -5.79
CA ALA A 111 -13.91 -6.83 -5.01
C ALA A 111 -13.62 -5.43 -4.41
N VAL A 112 -12.39 -5.19 -3.91
CA VAL A 112 -11.95 -3.87 -3.45
C VAL A 112 -11.98 -2.86 -4.59
N LEU A 113 -11.45 -3.20 -5.76
CA LEU A 113 -11.47 -2.31 -6.93
C LEU A 113 -12.90 -1.91 -7.31
N ARG A 114 -13.85 -2.85 -7.35
CA ARG A 114 -15.26 -2.55 -7.65
C ARG A 114 -15.86 -1.56 -6.65
N ARG A 115 -15.58 -1.73 -5.35
CA ARG A 115 -16.05 -0.80 -4.31
C ARG A 115 -15.39 0.57 -4.44
N ALA A 116 -14.08 0.61 -4.72
CA ALA A 116 -13.35 1.85 -4.96
C ALA A 116 -13.91 2.61 -6.16
N VAL A 117 -14.13 1.95 -7.30
CA VAL A 117 -14.71 2.57 -8.50
C VAL A 117 -16.11 3.14 -8.20
N SER A 118 -16.96 2.39 -7.46
CA SER A 118 -18.26 2.90 -7.02
C SER A 118 -18.14 4.11 -6.10
N TRP A 119 -17.17 4.09 -5.18
CA TRP A 119 -16.89 5.19 -4.26
C TRP A 119 -16.42 6.47 -4.98
N PHE A 120 -15.56 6.33 -5.99
CA PHE A 120 -15.15 7.44 -6.86
C PHE A 120 -16.32 7.97 -7.71
N ALA A 121 -17.15 7.07 -8.27
CA ALA A 121 -18.32 7.46 -9.06
C ALA A 121 -19.33 8.29 -8.24
N GLN A 122 -19.58 7.94 -6.98
CA GLN A 122 -20.44 8.71 -6.06
C GLN A 122 -19.92 10.14 -5.81
N ARG A 123 -18.64 10.39 -6.12
CA ARG A 123 -17.97 11.71 -5.99
C ARG A 123 -17.79 12.41 -7.34
N GLY A 124 -18.48 11.91 -8.37
CA GLY A 124 -18.42 12.47 -9.72
C GLY A 124 -17.14 12.13 -10.49
N VAL A 125 -16.32 11.20 -10.01
CA VAL A 125 -15.08 10.78 -10.66
C VAL A 125 -15.31 9.47 -11.40
N ARG A 126 -15.20 9.51 -12.74
CA ARG A 126 -15.29 8.33 -13.59
C ARG A 126 -13.90 7.73 -13.79
N VAL A 127 -13.70 6.51 -13.31
CA VAL A 127 -12.44 5.77 -13.50
C VAL A 127 -12.37 5.20 -14.93
N GLU A 128 -11.29 5.47 -15.64
CA GLU A 128 -11.08 5.04 -17.02
C GLU A 128 -10.02 3.95 -17.14
N ARG A 129 -8.94 4.05 -16.35
CA ARG A 129 -7.80 3.13 -16.42
C ARG A 129 -7.31 2.77 -15.02
N VAL A 130 -6.79 1.55 -14.91
CA VAL A 130 -6.22 1.02 -13.68
C VAL A 130 -4.78 0.62 -13.97
N LEU A 131 -3.85 1.03 -13.11
CA LEU A 131 -2.47 0.57 -13.10
C LEU A 131 -2.24 -0.24 -11.83
N SER A 132 -1.73 -1.45 -11.99
CA SER A 132 -1.27 -2.31 -10.90
C SER A 132 0.22 -2.62 -11.07
N ASP A 133 0.88 -3.01 -9.99
CA ASP A 133 2.12 -3.77 -10.12
C ASP A 133 1.82 -5.17 -10.68
N ASN A 134 2.88 -5.92 -11.00
CA ASN A 134 2.73 -7.30 -11.47
C ASN A 134 2.55 -8.30 -10.32
N GLY A 135 1.97 -7.88 -9.19
CA GLY A 135 1.68 -8.72 -8.04
C GLY A 135 0.79 -9.91 -8.42
N SER A 136 0.92 -11.01 -7.69
CA SER A 136 0.20 -12.26 -7.99
C SER A 136 -1.33 -12.11 -8.00
N CYS A 137 -1.87 -11.25 -7.15
CA CYS A 137 -3.30 -10.96 -7.07
C CYS A 137 -3.83 -10.29 -8.35
N TYR A 138 -3.02 -9.44 -8.99
CA TYR A 138 -3.35 -8.71 -10.22
C TYR A 138 -3.06 -9.49 -11.51
N ARG A 139 -2.51 -10.71 -11.39
CA ARG A 139 -2.25 -11.64 -12.50
C ARG A 139 -3.19 -12.82 -12.50
N SER A 140 -4.16 -12.84 -11.61
CA SER A 140 -5.16 -13.92 -11.51
C SER A 140 -6.23 -13.78 -12.59
N GLU A 141 -6.85 -14.88 -12.99
CA GLU A 141 -7.95 -14.90 -13.98
C GLU A 141 -9.19 -14.08 -13.53
N VAL A 142 -9.29 -13.76 -12.25
CA VAL A 142 -10.42 -13.03 -11.67
C VAL A 142 -10.23 -11.52 -11.68
N TRP A 143 -8.99 -11.05 -11.91
CA TRP A 143 -8.62 -9.63 -11.95
C TRP A 143 -9.00 -8.89 -13.23
#